data_f380756e40aa2888891c3847cf2f9bcd
#
_entry.id   f380756e40aa2888891c3847cf2f9bcd
#
_cell.length_a   1.000
_cell.length_b   1.000
_cell.length_c   1.000
_cell.angle_alpha   90.00
_cell.angle_beta   90.00
_cell.angle_gamma   90.00
#
_symmetry.space_group_name_H-M   'P 1'
#
loop_
_entity.id
_entity.type
_entity.pdbx_description
1 polymer ?
#
loop_
_entity_poly.entity_id
_entity_poly.type
_entity_poly.pdbx_seq_one_letter_code
_entity_poly.pdbx_strand_id
1 'polypeptide(L)'
;MEQQNFELNKQAFGSFLAQLRREKGWTQKNLAEKLYVSDKAVSKWERGLSVPDVSLLLPLAELLGISVTELLEGRRLEEQQLPANEVEILVKKALTISKEPVEVRRGRVKKYLPVYLVCNVLGAVEALAVWNLGWVSEKMGTLLWVSCFFGFFFGAYYFFTEEVLPSYYDENRINYIAQGAFRMNIPGVYFNNHNWPIILRWARIWTVVTALAMPPLFAVGTWIGKWVGVELGWVIWALYLGSMVLSIIVPAKKYEFHAPL
;
A
#
# COMPACT_ATOMS: atom_id res chain seq x y z
N MET A 1 -28.00 23.82 -5.16
CA MET A 1 -27.58 22.85 -4.12
C MET A 1 -26.11 23.11 -3.88
N GLU A 2 -25.81 23.88 -2.82
CA GLU A 2 -24.44 24.17 -2.41
C GLU A 2 -23.77 22.88 -1.96
N GLN A 3 -22.71 22.50 -2.62
CA GLN A 3 -21.78 21.48 -2.11
C GLN A 3 -21.09 22.08 -0.88
N GLN A 4 -21.62 21.82 0.31
CA GLN A 4 -20.88 22.05 1.54
C GLN A 4 -19.63 21.15 1.49
N ASN A 5 -18.47 21.79 1.25
CA ASN A 5 -17.18 21.18 1.44
C ASN A 5 -17.02 20.86 2.93
N PHE A 6 -17.26 19.62 3.30
CA PHE A 6 -17.03 19.14 4.66
C PHE A 6 -15.54 18.83 4.81
N GLU A 7 -14.73 19.84 5.09
CA GLU A 7 -13.38 19.63 5.60
C GLU A 7 -13.47 19.27 7.08
N LEU A 8 -12.97 18.10 7.45
CA LEU A 8 -12.85 17.69 8.84
C LEU A 8 -11.97 18.71 9.59
N ASN A 9 -12.54 19.40 10.55
CA ASN A 9 -11.77 20.33 11.38
C ASN A 9 -10.91 19.54 12.38
N LYS A 10 -9.67 19.24 11.99
CA LYS A 10 -8.72 18.47 12.79
C LYS A 10 -8.45 19.09 14.16
N GLN A 11 -8.51 20.42 14.27
CA GLN A 11 -8.32 21.13 15.53
C GLN A 11 -9.50 20.93 16.47
N ALA A 12 -10.74 21.05 15.97
CA ALA A 12 -11.95 20.80 16.75
C ALA A 12 -12.00 19.33 17.21
N PHE A 13 -11.76 18.40 16.31
CA PHE A 13 -11.64 16.98 16.61
C PHE A 13 -10.61 16.72 17.73
N GLY A 14 -9.39 17.23 17.58
CA GLY A 14 -8.30 16.98 18.53
C GLY A 14 -8.55 17.57 19.91
N SER A 15 -9.05 18.81 19.99
CA SER A 15 -9.37 19.45 21.28
C SER A 15 -10.53 18.74 22.00
N PHE A 16 -11.54 18.30 21.25
CA PHE A 16 -12.67 17.55 21.79
C PHE A 16 -12.23 16.15 22.30
N LEU A 17 -11.40 15.44 21.53
CA LEU A 17 -10.80 14.19 21.95
C LEU A 17 -10.02 14.34 23.26
N ALA A 18 -9.17 15.37 23.36
CA ALA A 18 -8.40 15.65 24.57
C ALA A 18 -9.29 15.97 25.78
N GLN A 19 -10.39 16.69 25.55
CA GLN A 19 -11.38 17.00 26.59
C GLN A 19 -12.03 15.70 27.09
N LEU A 20 -12.59 14.87 26.22
CA LEU A 20 -13.29 13.64 26.58
C LEU A 20 -12.37 12.64 27.30
N ARG A 21 -11.13 12.51 26.85
CA ARG A 21 -10.12 11.68 27.52
C ARG A 21 -9.87 12.16 28.96
N ARG A 22 -9.74 13.48 29.17
CA ARG A 22 -9.55 14.06 30.50
C ARG A 22 -10.79 13.89 31.39
N GLU A 23 -11.98 13.99 30.83
CA GLU A 23 -13.24 13.72 31.56
C GLU A 23 -13.27 12.26 32.07
N LYS A 24 -12.68 11.32 31.34
CA LYS A 24 -12.49 9.91 31.79
C LYS A 24 -11.32 9.72 32.77
N GLY A 25 -10.55 10.76 33.07
CA GLY A 25 -9.36 10.67 33.94
C GLY A 25 -8.17 9.92 33.31
N TRP A 26 -8.15 9.75 31.98
CA TRP A 26 -7.11 8.97 31.32
C TRP A 26 -5.93 9.84 30.86
N THR A 27 -4.71 9.26 30.90
CA THR A 27 -3.54 9.81 30.24
C THR A 27 -3.57 9.48 28.74
N GLN A 28 -2.79 10.17 27.91
CA GLN A 28 -2.62 9.80 26.50
C GLN A 28 -2.15 8.35 26.34
N LYS A 29 -1.27 7.91 27.23
CA LYS A 29 -0.77 6.55 27.27
C LYS A 29 -1.89 5.54 27.58
N ASN A 30 -2.76 5.81 28.54
CA ASN A 30 -3.89 4.90 28.83
C ASN A 30 -4.85 4.77 27.64
N LEU A 31 -5.14 5.87 26.93
CA LEU A 31 -5.98 5.80 25.73
C LEU A 31 -5.30 5.04 24.61
N ALA A 32 -3.99 5.25 24.44
CA ALA A 32 -3.19 4.55 23.43
C ALA A 32 -3.15 3.03 23.66
N GLU A 33 -2.96 2.60 24.91
CA GLU A 33 -2.97 1.18 25.31
C GLU A 33 -4.33 0.51 24.99
N LYS A 34 -5.44 1.21 25.25
CA LYS A 34 -6.80 0.68 24.98
C LYS A 34 -7.10 0.53 23.49
N LEU A 35 -6.46 1.35 22.65
CA LEU A 35 -6.62 1.35 21.19
C LEU A 35 -5.51 0.57 20.48
N TYR A 36 -4.55 0.02 21.20
CA TYR A 36 -3.37 -0.67 20.65
C TYR A 36 -2.55 0.21 19.69
N VAL A 37 -2.42 1.50 20.00
CA VAL A 37 -1.64 2.49 19.25
C VAL A 37 -0.52 3.09 20.12
N SER A 38 0.34 3.93 19.53
CA SER A 38 1.35 4.64 20.30
C SER A 38 0.76 5.89 21.00
N ASP A 39 1.31 6.27 22.14
CA ASP A 39 1.02 7.51 22.85
C ASP A 39 1.29 8.75 21.98
N LYS A 40 2.32 8.67 21.11
CA LYS A 40 2.63 9.70 20.10
C LYS A 40 1.52 9.89 19.08
N ALA A 41 0.83 8.80 18.68
CA ALA A 41 -0.32 8.89 17.78
C ALA A 41 -1.46 9.67 18.45
N VAL A 42 -1.83 9.30 19.67
CA VAL A 42 -2.86 10.02 20.44
C VAL A 42 -2.49 11.48 20.63
N SER A 43 -1.22 11.78 20.95
CA SER A 43 -0.72 13.16 21.09
C SER A 43 -0.86 13.95 19.78
N LYS A 44 -0.61 13.36 18.62
CA LYS A 44 -0.81 14.03 17.32
C LYS A 44 -2.29 14.30 17.03
N TRP A 45 -3.16 13.33 17.33
CA TRP A 45 -4.60 13.50 17.17
C TRP A 45 -5.13 14.66 18.01
N GLU A 46 -4.76 14.70 19.29
CA GLU A 46 -5.20 15.76 20.22
C GLU A 46 -4.70 17.17 19.86
N ARG A 47 -3.56 17.25 19.16
CA ARG A 47 -3.03 18.52 18.64
C ARG A 47 -3.57 18.90 17.26
N GLY A 48 -4.45 18.07 16.67
CA GLY A 48 -4.98 18.29 15.34
C GLY A 48 -3.96 18.10 14.20
N LEU A 49 -2.83 17.48 14.49
CA LEU A 49 -1.78 17.22 13.48
C LEU A 49 -2.11 16.03 12.58
N SER A 50 -2.91 15.09 13.07
CA SER A 50 -3.43 13.96 12.32
C SER A 50 -4.76 13.51 12.92
N VAL A 51 -5.47 12.62 12.21
CA VAL A 51 -6.68 11.95 12.68
C VAL A 51 -6.46 10.45 12.79
N PRO A 52 -7.24 9.72 13.61
CA PRO A 52 -7.20 8.28 13.65
C PRO A 52 -7.59 7.66 12.30
N ASP A 53 -7.11 6.45 12.04
CA ASP A 53 -7.64 5.63 10.96
C ASP A 53 -9.15 5.38 11.15
N VAL A 54 -9.89 5.25 10.04
CA VAL A 54 -11.34 5.03 10.06
C VAL A 54 -11.71 3.79 10.88
N SER A 55 -10.87 2.76 10.86
CA SER A 55 -11.06 1.55 11.66
C SER A 55 -11.00 1.79 13.17
N LEU A 56 -10.36 2.87 13.60
CA LEU A 56 -10.23 3.25 15.02
C LEU A 56 -11.33 4.22 15.48
N LEU A 57 -12.08 4.84 14.57
CA LEU A 57 -13.10 5.83 14.93
C LEU A 57 -14.21 5.24 15.79
N LEU A 58 -14.70 4.04 15.43
CA LEU A 58 -15.76 3.37 16.17
C LEU A 58 -15.26 2.90 17.56
N PRO A 59 -14.14 2.16 17.69
CA PRO A 59 -13.59 1.82 19.00
C PRO A 59 -13.28 3.03 19.89
N LEU A 60 -12.79 4.12 19.28
CA LEU A 60 -12.49 5.36 19.98
C LEU A 60 -13.76 6.04 20.52
N ALA A 61 -14.81 6.12 19.70
CA ALA A 61 -16.11 6.67 20.09
C ALA A 61 -16.75 5.84 21.22
N GLU A 62 -16.73 4.50 21.11
CA GLU A 62 -17.23 3.59 22.14
C GLU A 62 -16.48 3.77 23.48
N LEU A 63 -15.14 3.82 23.44
CA LEU A 63 -14.33 4.05 24.65
C LEU A 63 -14.63 5.38 25.32
N LEU A 64 -14.89 6.43 24.53
CA LEU A 64 -15.20 7.76 25.04
C LEU A 64 -16.66 7.93 25.44
N GLY A 65 -17.56 7.03 24.99
CA GLY A 65 -18.99 7.05 25.29
C GLY A 65 -19.74 8.12 24.50
N ILE A 66 -19.36 8.33 23.25
CA ILE A 66 -19.99 9.27 22.31
C ILE A 66 -20.24 8.59 20.96
N SER A 67 -21.02 9.23 20.10
CA SER A 67 -21.17 8.77 18.70
C SER A 67 -19.95 9.14 17.85
N VAL A 68 -19.73 8.39 16.76
CA VAL A 68 -18.69 8.72 15.76
C VAL A 68 -18.93 10.10 15.15
N THR A 69 -20.20 10.49 14.99
CA THR A 69 -20.59 11.81 14.47
C THR A 69 -20.15 12.93 15.38
N GLU A 70 -20.39 12.84 16.69
CA GLU A 70 -19.91 13.81 17.69
C GLU A 70 -18.39 13.90 17.68
N LEU A 71 -17.71 12.76 17.57
CA LEU A 71 -16.26 12.70 17.50
C LEU A 71 -15.73 13.43 16.25
N LEU A 72 -16.35 13.21 15.08
CA LEU A 72 -15.96 13.87 13.83
C LEU A 72 -16.30 15.35 13.79
N GLU A 73 -17.44 15.74 14.39
CA GLU A 73 -17.86 17.14 14.52
C GLU A 73 -17.01 17.91 15.57
N GLY A 74 -16.33 17.19 16.46
CA GLY A 74 -15.53 17.80 17.52
C GLY A 74 -16.36 18.50 18.61
N ARG A 75 -17.63 18.06 18.80
CA ARG A 75 -18.57 18.62 19.79
C ARG A 75 -19.65 17.60 20.17
N ARG A 76 -20.25 17.75 21.35
CA ARG A 76 -21.46 17.01 21.68
C ARG A 76 -22.64 17.58 20.89
N LEU A 77 -23.46 16.67 20.35
CA LEU A 77 -24.71 17.02 19.70
C LEU A 77 -25.82 16.95 20.76
N GLU A 78 -26.57 18.04 20.93
CA GLU A 78 -27.81 17.98 21.68
C GLU A 78 -28.76 17.02 20.96
N GLU A 79 -29.59 16.25 21.69
CA GLU A 79 -30.45 15.15 21.21
C GLU A 79 -31.45 15.55 20.09
N GLN A 80 -30.98 16.09 19.00
CA GLN A 80 -31.72 16.09 17.75
C GLN A 80 -31.25 14.88 16.95
N GLN A 81 -32.11 13.89 16.84
CA GLN A 81 -31.94 12.71 16.01
C GLN A 81 -31.51 13.15 14.61
N LEU A 82 -30.22 13.06 14.32
CA LEU A 82 -29.78 13.13 12.91
C LEU A 82 -30.52 12.03 12.16
N PRO A 83 -31.19 12.35 11.07
CA PRO A 83 -31.86 11.31 10.27
C PRO A 83 -30.80 10.27 9.84
N ALA A 84 -31.16 8.99 9.95
CA ALA A 84 -30.24 7.86 9.70
C ALA A 84 -29.46 7.96 8.37
N ASN A 85 -30.02 8.67 7.38
CA ASN A 85 -29.39 8.97 6.10
C ASN A 85 -28.19 9.92 6.22
N GLU A 86 -28.15 10.86 7.16
CA GLU A 86 -26.99 11.75 7.36
C GLU A 86 -25.83 11.04 8.03
N VAL A 87 -26.12 10.16 8.99
CA VAL A 87 -25.09 9.30 9.61
C VAL A 87 -24.50 8.37 8.53
N GLU A 88 -25.33 7.80 7.67
CA GLU A 88 -24.88 6.95 6.56
C GLU A 88 -24.04 7.74 5.54
N ILE A 89 -24.38 8.98 5.26
CA ILE A 89 -23.60 9.87 4.38
C ILE A 89 -22.25 10.23 5.01
N LEU A 90 -22.21 10.52 6.32
CA LEU A 90 -20.96 10.83 7.03
C LEU A 90 -20.03 9.61 7.09
N VAL A 91 -20.58 8.44 7.40
CA VAL A 91 -19.84 7.17 7.39
C VAL A 91 -19.34 6.84 5.97
N LYS A 92 -20.19 6.98 4.95
CA LYS A 92 -19.79 6.82 3.55
C LYS A 92 -18.70 7.82 3.16
N LYS A 93 -18.79 9.10 3.55
CA LYS A 93 -17.74 10.10 3.29
C LYS A 93 -16.42 9.74 3.99
N ALA A 94 -16.45 9.36 5.25
CA ALA A 94 -15.26 8.94 6.00
C ALA A 94 -14.59 7.70 5.36
N LEU A 95 -15.39 6.74 4.88
CA LEU A 95 -14.90 5.57 4.17
C LEU A 95 -14.38 5.89 2.76
N THR A 96 -14.92 6.92 2.10
CA THR A 96 -14.53 7.28 0.71
C THR A 96 -13.22 8.09 0.68
N ILE A 97 -12.89 8.82 1.75
CA ILE A 97 -11.65 9.60 1.85
C ILE A 97 -10.42 8.70 2.00
N SER A 98 -10.61 7.45 2.46
CA SER A 98 -9.50 6.52 2.75
C SER A 98 -9.34 5.37 1.75
N LYS A 99 -10.17 5.28 0.70
CA LYS A 99 -10.13 4.13 -0.24
C LYS A 99 -10.29 4.58 -1.69
N GLU A 100 -9.54 3.91 -2.55
CA GLU A 100 -9.72 4.05 -4.00
C GLU A 100 -11.16 3.67 -4.40
N PRO A 101 -11.89 4.50 -5.19
CA PRO A 101 -13.22 4.16 -5.65
C PRO A 101 -13.23 2.82 -6.39
N VAL A 102 -14.19 1.94 -6.06
CA VAL A 102 -14.28 0.57 -6.63
C VAL A 102 -14.32 0.59 -8.14
N GLU A 103 -14.99 1.58 -8.74
CA GLU A 103 -15.12 1.73 -10.19
C GLU A 103 -13.77 2.06 -10.85
N VAL A 104 -12.98 2.94 -10.25
CA VAL A 104 -11.63 3.31 -10.73
C VAL A 104 -10.73 2.08 -10.69
N ARG A 105 -10.74 1.34 -9.56
CA ARG A 105 -9.99 0.09 -9.40
C ARG A 105 -10.43 -0.96 -10.42
N ARG A 106 -11.73 -1.16 -10.61
CA ARG A 106 -12.26 -2.11 -11.61
C ARG A 106 -11.85 -1.74 -13.03
N GLY A 107 -11.93 -0.46 -13.39
CA GLY A 107 -11.49 0.05 -14.69
C GLY A 107 -10.01 -0.22 -14.94
N ARG A 108 -9.18 0.04 -13.95
CA ARG A 108 -7.74 -0.23 -13.98
C ARG A 108 -7.44 -1.73 -14.13
N VAL A 109 -8.08 -2.56 -13.31
CA VAL A 109 -7.91 -4.03 -13.38
C VAL A 109 -8.33 -4.55 -14.75
N LYS A 110 -9.49 -4.15 -15.28
CA LYS A 110 -9.93 -4.54 -16.64
C LYS A 110 -8.92 -4.18 -17.72
N LYS A 111 -8.27 -3.01 -17.60
CA LYS A 111 -7.29 -2.52 -18.57
C LYS A 111 -5.98 -3.31 -18.53
N TYR A 112 -5.47 -3.60 -17.35
CA TYR A 112 -4.11 -4.15 -17.19
C TYR A 112 -4.07 -5.66 -16.96
N LEU A 113 -5.15 -6.28 -16.49
CA LEU A 113 -5.22 -7.73 -16.28
C LEU A 113 -4.92 -8.55 -17.54
N PRO A 114 -5.47 -8.24 -18.73
CA PRO A 114 -5.14 -8.99 -19.94
C PRO A 114 -3.66 -8.93 -20.27
N VAL A 115 -3.04 -7.76 -20.18
CA VAL A 115 -1.61 -7.59 -20.44
C VAL A 115 -0.78 -8.40 -19.45
N TYR A 116 -1.11 -8.35 -18.18
CA TYR A 116 -0.45 -9.13 -17.15
C TYR A 116 -0.54 -10.65 -17.42
N LEU A 117 -1.74 -11.16 -17.71
CA LEU A 117 -1.95 -12.57 -17.98
C LEU A 117 -1.23 -13.03 -19.24
N VAL A 118 -1.37 -12.28 -20.34
CA VAL A 118 -0.72 -12.62 -21.61
C VAL A 118 0.80 -12.67 -21.45
N CYS A 119 1.42 -11.67 -20.79
CA CYS A 119 2.87 -11.66 -20.60
C CYS A 119 3.35 -12.82 -19.71
N ASN A 120 2.60 -13.17 -18.66
CA ASN A 120 2.96 -14.30 -17.80
C ASN A 120 2.78 -15.65 -18.54
N VAL A 121 1.74 -15.81 -19.35
CA VAL A 121 1.54 -17.02 -20.18
C VAL A 121 2.67 -17.13 -21.21
N LEU A 122 3.00 -16.06 -21.92
CA LEU A 122 4.11 -16.06 -22.88
C LEU A 122 5.44 -16.39 -22.19
N GLY A 123 5.75 -15.76 -21.05
CA GLY A 123 6.96 -16.06 -20.28
C GLY A 123 7.01 -17.51 -19.79
N ALA A 124 5.88 -18.09 -19.39
CA ALA A 124 5.81 -19.50 -19.02
C ALA A 124 6.04 -20.43 -20.23
N VAL A 125 5.48 -20.09 -21.40
CA VAL A 125 5.71 -20.84 -22.65
C VAL A 125 7.19 -20.75 -23.07
N GLU A 126 7.79 -19.57 -23.00
CA GLU A 126 9.23 -19.39 -23.26
C GLU A 126 10.08 -20.20 -22.28
N ALA A 127 9.76 -20.19 -20.99
CA ALA A 127 10.46 -20.96 -19.97
C ALA A 127 10.38 -22.46 -20.23
N LEU A 128 9.20 -22.96 -20.62
CA LEU A 128 9.00 -24.36 -21.03
C LEU A 128 9.80 -24.69 -22.29
N ALA A 129 9.82 -23.82 -23.29
CA ALA A 129 10.58 -24.02 -24.51
C ALA A 129 12.09 -24.10 -24.23
N VAL A 130 12.62 -23.14 -23.48
CA VAL A 130 14.04 -23.08 -23.09
C VAL A 130 14.45 -24.31 -22.27
N TRP A 131 13.55 -24.80 -21.40
CA TRP A 131 13.75 -26.03 -20.64
C TRP A 131 13.78 -27.28 -21.52
N ASN A 132 12.75 -27.49 -22.36
CA ASN A 132 12.62 -28.66 -23.20
C ASN A 132 13.70 -28.75 -24.30
N LEU A 133 14.17 -27.60 -24.80
CA LEU A 133 15.29 -27.56 -25.76
C LEU A 133 16.66 -27.80 -25.10
N GLY A 134 16.73 -27.97 -23.78
CA GLY A 134 17.98 -28.18 -23.04
C GLY A 134 18.92 -26.98 -23.06
N TRP A 135 18.38 -25.79 -23.30
CA TRP A 135 19.16 -24.55 -23.34
C TRP A 135 19.58 -24.07 -21.95
N VAL A 136 18.90 -24.56 -20.91
CA VAL A 136 19.26 -24.31 -19.50
C VAL A 136 19.66 -25.62 -18.82
N SER A 137 20.63 -25.55 -17.91
CA SER A 137 20.96 -26.67 -17.02
C SER A 137 19.82 -26.88 -16.00
N GLU A 138 19.77 -28.04 -15.36
CA GLU A 138 18.75 -28.36 -14.36
C GLU A 138 18.69 -27.32 -13.23
N LYS A 139 19.86 -26.91 -12.68
CA LYS A 139 19.96 -25.88 -11.66
C LYS A 139 19.46 -24.51 -12.13
N MET A 140 19.85 -24.12 -13.36
CA MET A 140 19.42 -22.85 -13.96
C MET A 140 17.91 -22.85 -14.24
N GLY A 141 17.36 -23.97 -14.67
CA GLY A 141 15.93 -24.14 -14.88
C GLY A 141 15.12 -24.01 -13.60
N THR A 142 15.63 -24.56 -12.48
CA THR A 142 14.99 -24.36 -11.16
C THR A 142 14.95 -22.88 -10.78
N LEU A 143 16.05 -22.14 -10.94
CA LEU A 143 16.07 -20.69 -10.68
C LEU A 143 15.14 -19.90 -11.61
N LEU A 144 15.05 -20.31 -12.89
CA LEU A 144 14.11 -19.71 -13.83
C LEU A 144 12.66 -19.89 -13.38
N TRP A 145 12.26 -21.10 -12.99
CA TRP A 145 10.90 -21.35 -12.49
C TRP A 145 10.59 -20.60 -11.21
N VAL A 146 11.56 -20.53 -10.29
CA VAL A 146 11.44 -19.70 -9.08
C VAL A 146 11.23 -18.23 -9.44
N SER A 147 11.98 -17.71 -10.43
CA SER A 147 11.82 -16.32 -10.90
C SER A 147 10.43 -16.08 -11.52
N CYS A 148 9.93 -17.00 -12.34
CA CYS A 148 8.59 -16.92 -12.91
C CYS A 148 7.51 -16.93 -11.82
N PHE A 149 7.64 -17.80 -10.82
CA PHE A 149 6.73 -17.87 -9.69
C PHE A 149 6.72 -16.56 -8.87
N PHE A 150 7.89 -16.03 -8.52
CA PHE A 150 8.00 -14.76 -7.81
C PHE A 150 7.44 -13.60 -8.65
N GLY A 151 7.75 -13.53 -9.95
CA GLY A 151 7.22 -12.52 -10.85
C GLY A 151 5.70 -12.56 -10.95
N PHE A 152 5.11 -13.76 -11.01
CA PHE A 152 3.66 -13.96 -11.00
C PHE A 152 3.04 -13.48 -9.68
N PHE A 153 3.56 -13.89 -8.53
CA PHE A 153 2.98 -13.52 -7.23
C PHE A 153 3.11 -12.03 -6.92
N PHE A 154 4.30 -11.46 -7.07
CA PHE A 154 4.51 -10.02 -6.85
C PHE A 154 3.79 -9.18 -7.89
N GLY A 155 3.75 -9.66 -9.14
CA GLY A 155 2.96 -9.01 -10.18
C GLY A 155 1.49 -8.97 -9.83
N ALA A 156 0.88 -10.06 -9.42
CA ALA A 156 -0.50 -10.09 -8.97
C ALA A 156 -0.75 -9.05 -7.87
N TYR A 157 0.13 -8.98 -6.87
CA TYR A 157 0.05 -7.97 -5.84
C TYR A 157 0.05 -6.54 -6.44
N TYR A 158 1.03 -6.18 -7.29
CA TYR A 158 1.13 -4.83 -7.85
C TYR A 158 -0.04 -4.45 -8.77
N PHE A 159 -0.63 -5.42 -9.45
CA PHE A 159 -1.78 -5.17 -10.33
C PHE A 159 -3.09 -5.03 -9.57
N PHE A 160 -3.27 -5.75 -8.45
CA PHE A 160 -4.53 -5.79 -7.71
C PHE A 160 -4.56 -4.88 -6.48
N THR A 161 -3.41 -4.35 -6.05
CA THR A 161 -3.33 -3.46 -4.89
C THR A 161 -3.96 -2.09 -5.17
N GLU A 162 -4.42 -1.42 -4.11
CA GLU A 162 -5.01 -0.07 -4.20
C GLU A 162 -3.92 0.97 -4.45
N GLU A 163 -4.22 1.97 -5.31
CA GLU A 163 -3.31 3.06 -5.61
C GLU A 163 -3.42 4.23 -4.63
N VAL A 164 -4.42 4.19 -3.75
CA VAL A 164 -4.64 5.21 -2.72
C VAL A 164 -4.29 4.61 -1.36
N LEU A 165 -3.42 5.30 -0.65
CA LEU A 165 -3.07 4.99 0.73
C LEU A 165 -3.95 5.83 1.67
N PRO A 166 -4.21 5.36 2.90
CA PRO A 166 -4.84 6.17 3.93
C PRO A 166 -4.12 7.51 4.14
N SER A 167 -4.86 8.57 4.47
CA SER A 167 -4.34 9.94 4.57
C SER A 167 -3.17 10.10 5.54
N TYR A 168 -3.11 9.26 6.57
CA TYR A 168 -2.01 9.30 7.53
C TYR A 168 -0.62 9.00 6.92
N TYR A 169 -0.55 8.39 5.72
CA TYR A 169 0.71 8.21 4.98
C TYR A 169 1.25 9.54 4.45
N ASP A 170 0.38 10.50 4.14
CA ASP A 170 0.78 11.83 3.67
C ASP A 170 1.21 12.73 4.83
N GLU A 171 0.66 12.50 6.01
CA GLU A 171 0.91 13.30 7.22
C GLU A 171 2.11 12.79 8.04
N ASN A 172 2.56 11.55 7.79
CA ASN A 172 3.59 10.90 8.57
C ASN A 172 4.64 10.24 7.68
N ARG A 173 5.88 10.21 8.17
CA ARG A 173 6.97 9.47 7.51
C ARG A 173 6.85 7.98 7.81
N ILE A 174 6.13 7.26 6.97
CA ILE A 174 5.86 5.83 7.14
C ILE A 174 6.67 5.02 6.13
N ASN A 175 7.51 4.13 6.64
CA ASN A 175 8.41 3.28 5.85
C ASN A 175 7.89 1.85 5.65
N TYR A 176 6.64 1.59 5.99
CA TYR A 176 6.00 0.30 5.75
C TYR A 176 4.69 0.46 4.99
N ILE A 177 4.34 -0.54 4.21
CA ILE A 177 3.03 -0.68 3.57
C ILE A 177 2.36 -1.93 4.14
N ALA A 178 1.10 -1.78 4.53
CA ALA A 178 0.23 -2.89 4.92
C ALA A 178 -1.07 -2.79 4.12
N GLN A 179 -1.26 -3.71 3.17
CA GLN A 179 -2.50 -3.82 2.40
C GLN A 179 -2.92 -5.29 2.33
N GLY A 180 -4.05 -5.60 2.93
CA GLY A 180 -4.52 -6.98 3.09
C GLY A 180 -3.53 -7.83 3.88
N ALA A 181 -3.15 -8.97 3.33
CA ALA A 181 -2.15 -9.87 3.94
C ALA A 181 -0.70 -9.44 3.67
N PHE A 182 -0.48 -8.53 2.73
CA PHE A 182 0.85 -8.11 2.34
C PHE A 182 1.38 -7.00 3.25
N ARG A 183 2.59 -7.20 3.73
CA ARG A 183 3.31 -6.22 4.54
C ARG A 183 4.74 -6.09 4.04
N MET A 184 5.17 -4.86 3.77
CA MET A 184 6.51 -4.55 3.30
C MET A 184 7.08 -3.39 4.11
N ASN A 185 8.27 -3.56 4.62
CA ASN A 185 9.03 -2.51 5.28
C ASN A 185 10.35 -2.31 4.53
N ILE A 186 10.61 -1.09 4.07
CA ILE A 186 11.86 -0.74 3.40
C ILE A 186 12.50 0.42 4.16
N PRO A 187 13.57 0.15 4.93
CA PRO A 187 14.27 1.20 5.67
C PRO A 187 14.74 2.34 4.77
N GLY A 188 14.49 3.59 5.19
CA GLY A 188 14.88 4.78 4.44
C GLY A 188 14.04 5.11 3.21
N VAL A 189 12.90 4.42 3.03
CA VAL A 189 11.89 4.73 2.02
C VAL A 189 10.59 5.09 2.71
N TYR A 190 9.99 6.22 2.34
CA TYR A 190 8.72 6.68 2.90
C TYR A 190 7.65 6.65 1.82
N PHE A 191 6.49 6.11 2.18
CA PHE A 191 5.36 5.96 1.27
C PHE A 191 4.32 7.04 1.53
N ASN A 192 3.74 7.59 0.46
CA ASN A 192 2.66 8.59 0.50
C ASN A 192 1.82 8.48 -0.78
N ASN A 193 0.70 9.20 -0.84
CA ASN A 193 -0.19 9.19 -2.00
C ASN A 193 0.41 9.84 -3.25
N HIS A 194 1.51 10.62 -3.10
CA HIS A 194 2.20 11.19 -4.24
C HIS A 194 3.11 10.15 -4.94
N ASN A 195 3.88 9.37 -4.18
CA ASN A 195 4.83 8.41 -4.75
C ASN A 195 4.25 7.00 -4.96
N TRP A 196 3.25 6.58 -4.18
CA TRP A 196 2.72 5.22 -4.22
C TRP A 196 2.17 4.78 -5.59
N PRO A 197 1.35 5.57 -6.31
CA PRO A 197 0.88 5.21 -7.64
C PRO A 197 2.03 5.08 -8.65
N ILE A 198 3.09 5.90 -8.49
CA ILE A 198 4.27 5.87 -9.35
C ILE A 198 5.08 4.59 -9.09
N ILE A 199 5.28 4.24 -7.82
CA ILE A 199 5.93 2.98 -7.40
C ILE A 199 5.21 1.78 -8.03
N LEU A 200 3.88 1.72 -7.90
CA LEU A 200 3.08 0.64 -8.47
C LEU A 200 3.18 0.57 -10.00
N ARG A 201 3.24 1.72 -10.68
CA ARG A 201 3.44 1.76 -12.12
C ARG A 201 4.80 1.17 -12.52
N TRP A 202 5.87 1.55 -11.84
CA TRP A 202 7.21 1.01 -12.08
C TRP A 202 7.28 -0.49 -11.79
N ALA A 203 6.69 -0.94 -10.69
CA ALA A 203 6.64 -2.35 -10.31
C ALA A 203 5.83 -3.19 -11.31
N ARG A 204 4.73 -2.67 -11.87
CA ARG A 204 3.96 -3.34 -12.95
C ARG A 204 4.76 -3.45 -14.23
N ILE A 205 5.46 -2.38 -14.65
CA ILE A 205 6.35 -2.41 -15.82
C ILE A 205 7.45 -3.44 -15.58
N TRP A 206 8.09 -3.41 -14.41
CA TRP A 206 9.11 -4.39 -14.06
C TRP A 206 8.59 -5.83 -14.16
N THR A 207 7.40 -6.12 -13.65
CA THR A 207 6.78 -7.46 -13.73
C THR A 207 6.60 -7.93 -15.18
N VAL A 208 6.06 -7.07 -16.04
CA VAL A 208 5.84 -7.41 -17.46
C VAL A 208 7.16 -7.63 -18.20
N VAL A 209 8.12 -6.73 -18.01
CA VAL A 209 9.44 -6.82 -18.64
C VAL A 209 10.18 -8.08 -18.20
N THR A 210 10.19 -8.37 -16.90
CA THR A 210 10.90 -9.54 -16.38
C THR A 210 10.22 -10.85 -16.74
N ALA A 211 8.88 -10.89 -16.83
CA ALA A 211 8.16 -12.09 -17.26
C ALA A 211 8.62 -12.57 -18.64
N LEU A 212 8.91 -11.65 -19.58
CA LEU A 212 9.36 -11.95 -20.93
C LEU A 212 10.89 -12.02 -21.04
N ALA A 213 11.64 -11.25 -20.26
CA ALA A 213 13.09 -11.17 -20.38
C ALA A 213 13.82 -12.32 -19.68
N MET A 214 13.25 -12.89 -18.61
CA MET A 214 13.95 -13.88 -17.80
C MET A 214 14.25 -15.18 -18.53
N PRO A 215 13.33 -15.83 -19.30
CA PRO A 215 13.65 -17.07 -20.00
C PRO A 215 14.82 -16.94 -20.97
N PRO A 216 14.84 -15.94 -21.89
CA PRO A 216 16.00 -15.80 -22.80
C PRO A 216 17.28 -15.40 -22.07
N LEU A 217 17.21 -14.60 -20.98
CA LEU A 217 18.40 -14.26 -20.19
C LEU A 217 19.03 -15.51 -19.54
N PHE A 218 18.24 -16.43 -19.01
CA PHE A 218 18.74 -17.69 -18.48
C PHE A 218 19.34 -18.58 -19.57
N ALA A 219 18.73 -18.62 -20.76
CA ALA A 219 19.29 -19.36 -21.90
C ALA A 219 20.66 -18.81 -22.32
N VAL A 220 20.76 -17.49 -22.52
CA VAL A 220 22.01 -16.80 -22.84
C VAL A 220 23.05 -16.97 -21.73
N GLY A 221 22.63 -16.83 -20.46
CA GLY A 221 23.52 -17.04 -19.30
C GLY A 221 24.06 -18.47 -19.23
N THR A 222 23.25 -19.48 -19.57
CA THR A 222 23.73 -20.88 -19.67
C THR A 222 24.72 -21.04 -20.80
N TRP A 223 24.45 -20.44 -21.96
CA TRP A 223 25.36 -20.50 -23.10
C TRP A 223 26.70 -19.83 -22.80
N ILE A 224 26.71 -18.61 -22.26
CA ILE A 224 27.93 -17.91 -21.85
C ILE A 224 28.66 -18.70 -20.75
N GLY A 225 27.92 -19.20 -19.75
CA GLY A 225 28.47 -19.97 -18.63
C GLY A 225 29.24 -21.22 -19.07
N LYS A 226 28.77 -21.92 -20.11
CA LYS A 226 29.50 -23.03 -20.73
C LYS A 226 30.83 -22.61 -21.37
N TRP A 227 30.89 -21.39 -21.90
CA TRP A 227 32.10 -20.83 -22.49
C TRP A 227 33.14 -20.39 -21.44
N VAL A 228 32.67 -19.81 -20.35
CA VAL A 228 33.52 -19.23 -19.30
C VAL A 228 33.81 -20.24 -18.18
N GLY A 229 33.11 -21.38 -18.16
CA GLY A 229 33.25 -22.38 -17.10
C GLY A 229 32.61 -21.97 -15.76
N VAL A 230 31.66 -21.02 -15.76
CA VAL A 230 30.99 -20.49 -14.58
C VAL A 230 29.48 -20.57 -14.71
N GLU A 231 28.79 -20.98 -13.64
CA GLU A 231 27.33 -20.95 -13.59
C GLU A 231 26.81 -19.51 -13.31
N LEU A 232 26.33 -18.82 -14.35
CA LEU A 232 25.84 -17.43 -14.26
C LEU A 232 24.41 -17.31 -13.71
N GLY A 233 23.70 -18.40 -13.45
CA GLY A 233 22.31 -18.37 -12.98
C GLY A 233 22.09 -17.62 -11.69
N TRP A 234 23.00 -17.78 -10.73
CA TRP A 234 22.93 -17.04 -9.46
C TRP A 234 23.12 -15.54 -9.63
N VAL A 235 23.96 -15.12 -10.57
CA VAL A 235 24.18 -13.70 -10.89
C VAL A 235 22.92 -13.11 -11.52
N ILE A 236 22.35 -13.82 -12.51
CA ILE A 236 21.10 -13.39 -13.17
C ILE A 236 19.98 -13.29 -12.14
N TRP A 237 19.87 -14.27 -11.24
CA TRP A 237 18.85 -14.29 -10.19
C TRP A 237 19.05 -13.16 -9.16
N ALA A 238 20.27 -12.89 -8.76
CA ALA A 238 20.60 -11.78 -7.86
C ALA A 238 20.26 -10.41 -8.51
N LEU A 239 20.57 -10.23 -9.80
CA LEU A 239 20.21 -9.05 -10.57
C LEU A 239 18.68 -8.90 -10.70
N TYR A 240 17.97 -10.00 -10.88
CA TYR A 240 16.50 -10.02 -10.91
C TYR A 240 15.92 -9.51 -9.58
N LEU A 241 16.35 -10.07 -8.44
CA LEU A 241 15.91 -9.61 -7.12
C LEU A 241 16.32 -8.16 -6.85
N GLY A 242 17.54 -7.78 -7.19
CA GLY A 242 18.03 -6.40 -7.07
C GLY A 242 17.19 -5.41 -7.89
N SER A 243 16.85 -5.78 -9.13
CA SER A 243 16.00 -4.95 -10.00
C SER A 243 14.57 -4.81 -9.46
N MET A 244 14.02 -5.85 -8.81
CA MET A 244 12.74 -5.79 -8.13
C MET A 244 12.75 -4.74 -7.01
N VAL A 245 13.75 -4.78 -6.16
CA VAL A 245 13.92 -3.81 -5.06
C VAL A 245 14.12 -2.40 -5.61
N LEU A 246 14.94 -2.24 -6.66
CA LEU A 246 15.16 -0.94 -7.31
C LEU A 246 13.90 -0.39 -7.96
N SER A 247 13.01 -1.22 -8.48
CA SER A 247 11.72 -0.79 -9.05
C SER A 247 10.80 -0.11 -8.03
N ILE A 248 11.05 -0.33 -6.74
CA ILE A 248 10.33 0.30 -5.62
C ILE A 248 11.13 1.48 -5.06
N ILE A 249 12.41 1.29 -4.75
CA ILE A 249 13.24 2.29 -4.06
C ILE A 249 13.47 3.54 -4.93
N VAL A 250 13.77 3.34 -6.22
CA VAL A 250 14.11 4.45 -7.12
C VAL A 250 12.93 5.43 -7.27
N PRO A 251 11.72 5.00 -7.64
CA PRO A 251 10.58 5.91 -7.73
C PRO A 251 10.18 6.47 -6.35
N ALA A 252 10.28 5.69 -5.28
CA ALA A 252 9.95 6.14 -3.94
C ALA A 252 10.81 7.33 -3.51
N LYS A 253 12.12 7.24 -3.69
CA LYS A 253 13.06 8.33 -3.35
C LYS A 253 12.97 9.52 -4.31
N LYS A 254 12.83 9.25 -5.63
CA LYS A 254 12.77 10.30 -6.64
C LYS A 254 11.52 11.18 -6.50
N TYR A 255 10.41 10.60 -6.09
CA TYR A 255 9.11 11.26 -5.96
C TYR A 255 8.65 11.37 -4.49
N GLU A 256 9.60 11.33 -3.56
CA GLU A 256 9.33 11.60 -2.15
C GLU A 256 8.93 13.07 -1.98
N PHE A 257 7.67 13.30 -1.64
CA PHE A 257 7.17 14.65 -1.33
C PHE A 257 7.51 14.95 0.13
N HIS A 258 8.32 15.98 0.34
CA HIS A 258 8.54 16.55 1.66
C HIS A 258 7.49 17.63 1.85
N ALA A 259 6.44 17.36 2.63
CA ALA A 259 5.60 18.44 3.11
C ALA A 259 6.51 19.46 3.82
N PRO A 260 6.40 20.76 3.55
CA PRO A 260 7.13 21.75 4.31
C PRO A 260 6.77 21.61 5.78
N LEU A 261 7.83 21.61 6.63
CA LEU A 261 7.74 21.54 8.10
C LEU A 261 6.96 22.73 8.64
#